data_8eb9e99bdf281c3a1103754a6b634ab7
#
_entry.id   8eb9e99bdf281c3a1103754a6b634ab7
#
_cell.length_a   1.000
_cell.length_b   1.000
_cell.length_c   1.000
_cell.angle_alpha   90.00
_cell.angle_beta   90.00
_cell.angle_gamma   90.00
#
_symmetry.space_group_name_H-M   'P 1'
#
loop_
_entity.id
_entity.type
_entity.pdbx_description
1 polymer ?
#
loop_
_entity_poly.entity_id
_entity_poly.type
_entity_poly.pdbx_seq_one_letter_code
_entity_poly.pdbx_strand_id
1 'polypeptide(L)'
;MEGRQEIIVLPPSKSIVARRLIIEAICGKEILSTDNIACDDTAILRDVLNSKISRFNIGQSGTAMRFLTAFLSSRGDGEEYILEGSRRLSERPIAPLIDSLRRLGADIEYIRCPEHLPIRIFGRRLHTATIEIDASESSQYVSALMLIAPIVEGGLRIRLRGCSSYPYILLTGDVMARAGVGLSVDGNTINIPQCSYICSDYKVEADYSSAAFWFAYFALGDLESLKIGYFDPKSYQPDSRIVDLIADFGVDAAYSDGIVTLSRKSNAEARLPRSVEYDLNATPDLVPTMAVLCCVLGVEFRFSGIGHLRLKESDRIESLVSELAKCGYRLCSDSDSLYWQGIRSTAVARPYINTYSDHRIAMAFALMAQKQPLKILNPEVVDKSYPTFWEDLELQVVRNSKEKARKIRQ
;
A
#
# COMPACT_ATOMS: atom_id res chain seq x y z
N MET A 1 29.96 7.89 -25.85
CA MET A 1 29.53 7.02 -24.74
C MET A 1 28.10 7.43 -24.41
N GLU A 2 27.14 6.68 -24.90
CA GLU A 2 25.75 6.84 -24.53
C GLU A 2 25.66 6.57 -23.01
N GLY A 3 25.28 7.60 -22.26
CA GLY A 3 25.11 7.44 -20.81
C GLY A 3 24.04 6.39 -20.56
N ARG A 4 24.41 5.25 -19.97
CA ARG A 4 23.44 4.27 -19.46
C ARG A 4 22.49 5.03 -18.55
N GLN A 5 21.26 5.16 -18.99
CA GLN A 5 20.19 5.71 -18.17
C GLN A 5 19.99 4.75 -16.98
N GLU A 6 20.34 5.22 -15.81
CA GLU A 6 20.32 4.38 -14.62
C GLU A 6 18.86 4.12 -14.22
N ILE A 7 18.57 2.86 -13.87
CA ILE A 7 17.24 2.41 -13.49
C ILE A 7 17.03 2.75 -12.00
N ILE A 8 15.90 3.37 -11.67
CA ILE A 8 15.47 3.51 -10.28
C ILE A 8 15.03 2.13 -9.79
N VAL A 9 15.74 1.60 -8.82
CA VAL A 9 15.43 0.31 -8.20
C VAL A 9 14.56 0.58 -6.99
N LEU A 10 13.30 0.17 -7.07
CA LEU A 10 12.33 0.31 -5.98
C LEU A 10 12.38 -0.86 -5.01
N PRO A 11 11.91 -0.65 -3.76
CA PRO A 11 11.69 -1.74 -2.84
C PRO A 11 10.68 -2.75 -3.42
N PRO A 12 10.78 -4.04 -3.03
CA PRO A 12 9.80 -5.04 -3.41
C PRO A 12 8.43 -4.70 -2.83
N SER A 13 7.36 -5.14 -3.50
CA SER A 13 5.99 -4.88 -3.08
C SER A 13 5.73 -5.34 -1.65
N LYS A 14 5.53 -4.38 -0.75
CA LYS A 14 5.18 -4.62 0.65
C LYS A 14 3.98 -5.55 0.79
N SER A 15 2.98 -5.36 -0.06
CA SER A 15 1.74 -6.15 -0.03
C SER A 15 1.96 -7.61 -0.44
N ILE A 16 2.86 -7.88 -1.38
CA ILE A 16 3.23 -9.24 -1.79
C ILE A 16 4.11 -9.89 -0.72
N VAL A 17 5.15 -9.17 -0.27
CA VAL A 17 6.07 -9.67 0.75
C VAL A 17 5.33 -10.06 2.04
N ALA A 18 4.43 -9.21 2.54
CA ALA A 18 3.67 -9.52 3.75
C ALA A 18 2.86 -10.82 3.64
N ARG A 19 2.26 -11.10 2.47
CA ARG A 19 1.53 -12.34 2.23
C ARG A 19 2.45 -13.54 2.14
N ARG A 20 3.55 -13.38 1.43
CA ARG A 20 4.57 -14.43 1.29
C ARG A 20 5.15 -14.83 2.65
N LEU A 21 5.47 -13.86 3.53
CA LEU A 21 5.99 -14.13 4.88
C LEU A 21 5.02 -14.99 5.72
N ILE A 22 3.71 -14.73 5.65
CA ILE A 22 2.70 -15.59 6.32
C ILE A 22 2.69 -16.99 5.74
N ILE A 23 2.74 -17.14 4.42
CA ILE A 23 2.77 -18.45 3.75
C ILE A 23 4.04 -19.21 4.14
N GLU A 24 5.20 -18.57 4.13
CA GLU A 24 6.49 -19.17 4.54
C GLU A 24 6.45 -19.64 6.00
N ALA A 25 5.84 -18.83 6.89
CA ALA A 25 5.65 -19.20 8.29
C ALA A 25 4.70 -20.43 8.45
N ILE A 26 3.63 -20.50 7.65
CA ILE A 26 2.72 -21.67 7.63
C ILE A 26 3.47 -22.91 7.14
N CYS A 27 4.39 -22.79 6.17
CA CYS A 27 5.24 -23.87 5.72
C CYS A 27 6.32 -24.31 6.74
N GLY A 28 6.46 -23.62 7.86
CA GLY A 28 7.51 -23.87 8.85
C GLY A 28 8.92 -23.51 8.36
N LYS A 29 9.04 -22.68 7.33
CA LYS A 29 10.34 -22.19 6.89
C LYS A 29 10.86 -21.10 7.83
N GLU A 30 12.15 -21.13 8.13
CA GLU A 30 12.83 -20.01 8.75
C GLU A 30 12.91 -18.87 7.72
N ILE A 31 12.42 -17.69 8.11
CA ILE A 31 12.35 -16.52 7.24
C ILE A 31 13.71 -15.81 7.27
N LEU A 32 14.67 -16.33 6.50
CA LEU A 32 16.06 -15.84 6.48
C LEU A 32 16.31 -14.75 5.45
N SER A 33 15.47 -14.62 4.42
CA SER A 33 15.76 -13.78 3.27
C SER A 33 15.67 -12.29 3.61
N THR A 34 16.82 -11.62 3.63
CA THR A 34 16.95 -10.16 3.72
C THR A 34 16.50 -9.46 2.44
N ASP A 35 16.59 -10.13 1.29
CA ASP A 35 16.35 -9.53 -0.03
C ASP A 35 14.89 -9.15 -0.30
N ASN A 36 13.93 -9.72 0.47
CA ASN A 36 12.51 -9.44 0.36
C ASN A 36 12.00 -8.49 1.48
N ILE A 37 12.88 -7.96 2.33
CA ILE A 37 12.48 -7.16 3.50
C ILE A 37 13.10 -5.78 3.35
N ALA A 38 12.36 -4.92 2.68
CA ALA A 38 12.85 -3.60 2.30
C ALA A 38 12.25 -2.46 3.13
N CYS A 39 11.35 -2.73 4.10
CA CYS A 39 10.68 -1.66 4.87
C CYS A 39 10.24 -2.12 6.26
N ASP A 40 9.98 -1.17 7.15
CA ASP A 40 9.61 -1.41 8.55
C ASP A 40 8.41 -2.37 8.71
N ASP A 41 7.35 -2.20 7.91
CA ASP A 41 6.15 -3.03 8.01
C ASP A 41 6.44 -4.51 7.77
N THR A 42 7.34 -4.84 6.84
CA THR A 42 7.73 -6.22 6.52
C THR A 42 8.78 -6.75 7.49
N ALA A 43 9.66 -5.88 7.99
CA ALA A 43 10.63 -6.23 9.02
C ALA A 43 9.93 -6.62 10.34
N ILE A 44 8.97 -5.81 10.80
CA ILE A 44 8.15 -6.13 11.97
C ILE A 44 7.47 -7.51 11.82
N LEU A 45 6.87 -7.77 10.66
CA LEU A 45 6.18 -9.04 10.42
C LEU A 45 7.15 -10.23 10.49
N ARG A 46 8.32 -10.14 9.81
CA ARG A 46 9.39 -11.14 9.86
C ARG A 46 9.85 -11.40 11.30
N ASP A 47 10.13 -10.32 12.05
CA ASP A 47 10.70 -10.43 13.39
C ASP A 47 9.73 -11.12 14.35
N VAL A 48 8.42 -10.85 14.23
CA VAL A 48 7.40 -11.56 14.99
C VAL A 48 7.31 -13.03 14.58
N LEU A 49 7.32 -13.33 13.28
CA LEU A 49 7.19 -14.70 12.78
C LEU A 49 8.39 -15.60 13.16
N ASN A 50 9.59 -15.03 13.28
CA ASN A 50 10.81 -15.72 13.71
C ASN A 50 11.00 -15.74 15.25
N SER A 51 10.17 -15.01 15.98
CA SER A 51 10.35 -14.83 17.41
C SER A 51 9.85 -16.04 18.21
N LYS A 52 10.54 -16.28 19.33
CA LYS A 52 10.12 -17.27 20.37
C LYS A 52 9.41 -16.63 21.53
N ILE A 53 9.27 -15.30 21.56
CA ILE A 53 8.50 -14.59 22.59
C ILE A 53 7.01 -14.63 22.23
N SER A 54 6.17 -14.33 23.21
CA SER A 54 4.71 -14.37 23.06
C SER A 54 4.05 -12.98 23.14
N ARG A 55 4.83 -11.93 23.32
CA ARG A 55 4.32 -10.55 23.39
C ARG A 55 5.01 -9.66 22.36
N PHE A 56 4.23 -9.06 21.47
CA PHE A 56 4.72 -8.34 20.31
C PHE A 56 4.15 -6.93 20.25
N ASN A 57 5.03 -5.94 20.15
CA ASN A 57 4.65 -4.58 19.76
C ASN A 57 4.86 -4.42 18.24
N ILE A 58 3.77 -4.35 17.51
CA ILE A 58 3.76 -4.25 16.04
C ILE A 58 3.72 -2.81 15.52
N GLY A 59 4.03 -1.82 16.37
CA GLY A 59 4.14 -0.42 16.01
C GLY A 59 2.87 0.14 15.37
N GLN A 60 2.95 0.59 14.13
CA GLN A 60 1.83 1.14 13.36
C GLN A 60 1.40 0.23 12.19
N SER A 61 1.87 -1.01 12.13
CA SER A 61 1.62 -1.89 10.99
C SER A 61 0.23 -2.51 11.01
N GLY A 62 -0.70 -1.96 10.23
CA GLY A 62 -2.05 -2.50 10.09
C GLY A 62 -2.08 -3.87 9.38
N THR A 63 -1.13 -4.14 8.50
CA THR A 63 -0.99 -5.44 7.83
C THR A 63 -0.52 -6.50 8.82
N ALA A 64 0.53 -6.19 9.63
CA ALA A 64 0.99 -7.09 10.68
C ALA A 64 -0.13 -7.37 11.70
N MET A 65 -0.89 -6.36 12.13
CA MET A 65 -2.02 -6.53 13.03
C MET A 65 -2.98 -7.61 12.54
N ARG A 66 -3.45 -7.50 11.29
CA ARG A 66 -4.49 -8.39 10.77
C ARG A 66 -3.96 -9.77 10.40
N PHE A 67 -2.80 -9.83 9.76
CA PHE A 67 -2.22 -11.09 9.30
C PHE A 67 -1.71 -11.93 10.48
N LEU A 68 -1.06 -11.32 11.47
CA LEU A 68 -0.63 -12.03 12.67
C LEU A 68 -1.81 -12.49 13.53
N THR A 69 -2.88 -11.68 13.65
CA THR A 69 -4.08 -12.11 14.39
C THR A 69 -4.63 -13.41 13.81
N ALA A 70 -4.76 -13.51 12.47
CA ALA A 70 -5.25 -14.73 11.83
C ALA A 70 -4.25 -15.89 11.97
N PHE A 71 -2.97 -15.63 11.69
CA PHE A 71 -1.92 -16.66 11.74
C PHE A 71 -1.75 -17.24 13.14
N LEU A 72 -1.57 -16.40 14.16
CA LEU A 72 -1.36 -16.85 15.55
C LEU A 72 -2.58 -17.60 16.08
N SER A 73 -3.81 -17.17 15.72
CA SER A 73 -5.03 -17.88 16.10
C SER A 73 -5.11 -19.29 15.54
N SER A 74 -4.49 -19.55 14.39
CA SER A 74 -4.58 -20.81 13.63
C SER A 74 -3.44 -21.80 13.93
N ARG A 75 -2.48 -21.48 14.81
CA ARG A 75 -1.28 -22.31 15.06
C ARG A 75 -1.57 -23.67 15.66
N GLY A 76 -2.63 -23.80 16.47
CA GLY A 76 -2.99 -25.07 17.10
C GLY A 76 -1.99 -25.57 18.14
N ASP A 77 -1.10 -24.70 18.61
CA ASP A 77 -0.04 -25.02 19.60
C ASP A 77 -0.47 -24.85 21.04
N GLY A 78 -1.63 -24.19 21.29
CA GLY A 78 -2.13 -23.88 22.62
C GLY A 78 -1.42 -22.73 23.34
N GLU A 79 -0.45 -22.11 22.69
CA GLU A 79 0.36 -21.02 23.26
C GLU A 79 -0.45 -19.71 23.31
N GLU A 80 -0.09 -18.87 24.30
CA GLU A 80 -0.65 -17.54 24.49
C GLU A 80 0.20 -16.50 23.75
N TYR A 81 -0.45 -15.62 22.97
CA TYR A 81 0.18 -14.51 22.27
C TYR A 81 -0.50 -13.19 22.61
N ILE A 82 0.28 -12.13 22.78
CA ILE A 82 -0.23 -10.77 23.00
C ILE A 82 0.24 -9.88 21.84
N LEU A 83 -0.71 -9.29 21.13
CA LEU A 83 -0.43 -8.26 20.15
C LEU A 83 -0.80 -6.88 20.69
N GLU A 84 0.16 -5.97 20.65
CA GLU A 84 -0.03 -4.56 21.00
C GLU A 84 0.60 -3.65 19.94
N GLY A 85 0.19 -2.40 19.89
CA GLY A 85 0.68 -1.44 18.92
C GLY A 85 0.52 0.00 19.39
N SER A 86 0.84 0.95 18.52
CA SER A 86 0.68 2.36 18.81
C SER A 86 -0.78 2.73 19.08
N ARG A 87 -1.01 3.89 19.73
CA ARG A 87 -2.36 4.41 19.97
C ARG A 87 -3.17 4.48 18.68
N ARG A 88 -2.59 5.02 17.60
CA ARG A 88 -3.27 5.13 16.30
C ARG A 88 -3.62 3.78 15.71
N LEU A 89 -2.74 2.77 15.83
CA LEU A 89 -3.05 1.42 15.38
C LEU A 89 -4.22 0.81 16.17
N SER A 90 -4.27 1.06 17.47
CA SER A 90 -5.38 0.58 18.33
C SER A 90 -6.74 1.16 17.93
N GLU A 91 -6.76 2.36 17.36
CA GLU A 91 -7.98 3.01 16.86
C GLU A 91 -8.45 2.44 15.50
N ARG A 92 -7.62 1.65 14.82
CA ARG A 92 -7.96 1.05 13.52
C ARG A 92 -8.83 -0.19 13.70
N PRO A 93 -9.86 -0.37 12.86
CA PRO A 93 -10.82 -1.47 13.03
C PRO A 93 -10.16 -2.85 12.83
N ILE A 94 -10.53 -3.80 13.70
CA ILE A 94 -10.12 -5.21 13.67
C ILE A 94 -11.27 -6.17 14.00
N ALA A 95 -12.35 -5.67 14.60
CA ALA A 95 -13.45 -6.47 15.09
C ALA A 95 -14.04 -7.44 14.05
N PRO A 96 -14.30 -7.04 12.77
CA PRO A 96 -14.86 -7.97 11.79
C PRO A 96 -13.98 -9.20 11.54
N LEU A 97 -12.66 -9.04 11.62
CA LEU A 97 -11.72 -10.18 11.51
C LEU A 97 -11.79 -11.06 12.75
N ILE A 98 -11.75 -10.48 13.96
CA ILE A 98 -11.79 -11.25 15.21
C ILE A 98 -13.09 -12.04 15.34
N ASP A 99 -14.23 -11.43 15.00
CA ASP A 99 -15.52 -12.12 15.03
C ASP A 99 -15.58 -13.27 14.03
N SER A 100 -14.98 -13.09 12.85
CA SER A 100 -14.85 -14.15 11.87
C SER A 100 -13.98 -15.30 12.38
N LEU A 101 -12.83 -15.00 12.98
CA LEU A 101 -11.93 -16.00 13.56
C LEU A 101 -12.57 -16.76 14.73
N ARG A 102 -13.30 -16.07 15.60
CA ARG A 102 -14.06 -16.70 16.71
C ARG A 102 -15.11 -17.70 16.19
N ARG A 103 -15.76 -17.40 15.08
CA ARG A 103 -16.70 -18.35 14.42
C ARG A 103 -16.00 -19.61 13.89
N LEU A 104 -14.69 -19.52 13.59
CA LEU A 104 -13.85 -20.66 13.22
C LEU A 104 -13.30 -21.42 14.44
N GLY A 105 -13.59 -20.96 15.66
CA GLY A 105 -13.11 -21.57 16.92
C GLY A 105 -11.86 -20.90 17.50
N ALA A 106 -11.47 -19.74 17.01
CA ALA A 106 -10.36 -18.99 17.59
C ALA A 106 -10.71 -18.46 19.01
N ASP A 107 -9.71 -18.48 19.87
CA ASP A 107 -9.78 -17.99 21.24
C ASP A 107 -9.00 -16.68 21.33
N ILE A 108 -9.73 -15.56 21.26
CA ILE A 108 -9.17 -14.20 21.21
C ILE A 108 -9.92 -13.32 22.22
N GLU A 109 -9.18 -12.60 23.04
CA GLU A 109 -9.70 -11.65 24.02
C GLU A 109 -9.19 -10.23 23.77
N TYR A 110 -10.04 -9.24 24.01
CA TYR A 110 -9.61 -7.83 24.11
C TYR A 110 -9.12 -7.57 25.54
N ILE A 111 -7.87 -7.08 25.70
CA ILE A 111 -7.26 -6.92 27.03
C ILE A 111 -7.76 -5.66 27.75
N ARG A 112 -8.00 -4.56 27.01
CA ARG A 112 -8.36 -3.26 27.58
C ARG A 112 -9.74 -2.80 27.14
N CYS A 113 -9.88 -2.53 25.86
CA CYS A 113 -11.11 -2.00 25.26
C CYS A 113 -11.62 -2.96 24.21
N PRO A 114 -12.93 -3.26 24.16
CA PRO A 114 -13.52 -4.03 23.06
C PRO A 114 -13.14 -3.42 21.71
N GLU A 115 -12.93 -4.30 20.72
CA GLU A 115 -12.62 -3.95 19.32
C GLU A 115 -11.27 -3.27 19.06
N HIS A 116 -10.42 -3.14 20.10
CA HIS A 116 -9.14 -2.45 20.02
C HIS A 116 -7.97 -3.31 20.53
N LEU A 117 -6.76 -3.02 20.01
CA LEU A 117 -5.54 -3.52 20.62
C LEU A 117 -5.35 -2.94 22.04
N PRO A 118 -4.67 -3.66 22.96
CA PRO A 118 -4.04 -4.96 22.78
C PRO A 118 -5.03 -6.11 22.85
N ILE A 119 -4.71 -7.20 22.13
CA ILE A 119 -5.47 -8.45 22.16
C ILE A 119 -4.60 -9.60 22.66
N ARG A 120 -5.27 -10.59 23.29
CA ARG A 120 -4.71 -11.87 23.68
C ARG A 120 -5.26 -12.94 22.75
N ILE A 121 -4.41 -13.81 22.25
CA ILE A 121 -4.73 -14.85 21.29
C ILE A 121 -4.20 -16.17 21.85
N PHE A 122 -5.01 -17.23 21.86
CA PHE A 122 -4.55 -18.59 22.11
C PHE A 122 -4.54 -19.38 20.78
N GLY A 123 -3.41 -19.99 20.46
CA GLY A 123 -3.26 -20.81 19.25
C GLY A 123 -4.20 -22.02 19.28
N ARG A 124 -5.19 -22.08 18.39
CA ARG A 124 -6.19 -23.13 18.30
C ARG A 124 -6.21 -23.78 16.93
N ARG A 125 -6.63 -25.03 16.86
CA ARG A 125 -7.03 -25.62 15.57
C ARG A 125 -8.39 -25.04 15.19
N LEU A 126 -8.43 -24.45 13.99
CA LEU A 126 -9.65 -23.82 13.48
C LEU A 126 -10.42 -24.81 12.61
N HIS A 127 -11.75 -24.71 12.61
CA HIS A 127 -12.65 -25.59 11.87
C HIS A 127 -13.39 -24.83 10.80
N THR A 128 -13.78 -25.56 9.75
CA THR A 128 -14.49 -24.99 8.60
C THR A 128 -15.82 -24.35 9.00
N ALA A 129 -16.08 -23.19 8.39
CA ALA A 129 -17.37 -22.52 8.43
C ALA A 129 -17.58 -21.71 7.17
N THR A 130 -18.83 -21.33 6.90
CA THR A 130 -19.10 -20.22 5.96
C THR A 130 -19.04 -18.93 6.76
N ILE A 131 -18.02 -18.12 6.44
CA ILE A 131 -17.83 -16.80 7.05
C ILE A 131 -18.46 -15.75 6.15
N GLU A 132 -19.40 -15.00 6.69
CA GLU A 132 -19.94 -13.82 6.06
C GLU A 132 -19.28 -12.60 6.70
N ILE A 133 -18.63 -11.76 5.89
CA ILE A 133 -17.81 -10.65 6.36
C ILE A 133 -18.08 -9.38 5.54
N ASP A 134 -18.19 -8.26 6.26
CA ASP A 134 -18.15 -6.93 5.67
C ASP A 134 -16.70 -6.44 5.63
N ALA A 135 -16.19 -6.26 4.42
CA ALA A 135 -14.85 -5.76 4.16
C ALA A 135 -14.84 -4.33 3.60
N SER A 136 -15.91 -3.56 3.83
CA SER A 136 -16.04 -2.17 3.36
C SER A 136 -14.97 -1.25 3.96
N GLU A 137 -14.53 -1.52 5.19
CA GLU A 137 -13.46 -0.77 5.85
C GLU A 137 -12.06 -1.26 5.47
N SER A 138 -11.91 -2.58 5.20
CA SER A 138 -10.60 -3.15 4.90
C SER A 138 -10.68 -4.53 4.24
N SER A 139 -10.17 -4.64 3.01
CA SER A 139 -9.93 -5.93 2.33
C SER A 139 -8.90 -6.83 3.04
N GLN A 140 -8.11 -6.27 3.97
CA GLN A 140 -7.12 -7.04 4.72
C GLN A 140 -7.75 -8.09 5.64
N TYR A 141 -9.01 -7.92 6.07
CA TYR A 141 -9.73 -8.95 6.83
C TYR A 141 -9.90 -10.23 6.00
N VAL A 142 -10.34 -10.05 4.76
CA VAL A 142 -10.51 -11.16 3.82
C VAL A 142 -9.16 -11.78 3.47
N SER A 143 -8.16 -10.95 3.15
CA SER A 143 -6.80 -11.43 2.87
C SER A 143 -6.22 -12.27 4.02
N ALA A 144 -6.43 -11.86 5.27
CA ALA A 144 -5.95 -12.58 6.44
C ALA A 144 -6.62 -13.96 6.58
N LEU A 145 -7.94 -14.02 6.39
CA LEU A 145 -8.70 -15.29 6.39
C LEU A 145 -8.30 -16.20 5.23
N MET A 146 -8.09 -15.64 4.02
CA MET A 146 -7.65 -16.41 2.86
C MET A 146 -6.32 -17.09 3.11
N LEU A 147 -5.33 -16.37 3.66
CA LEU A 147 -3.98 -16.89 3.89
C LEU A 147 -3.95 -18.08 4.84
N ILE A 148 -4.82 -18.11 5.86
CA ILE A 148 -4.90 -19.25 6.78
C ILE A 148 -5.87 -20.35 6.32
N ALA A 149 -6.76 -20.08 5.35
CA ALA A 149 -7.79 -21.00 4.93
C ALA A 149 -7.29 -22.41 4.58
N PRO A 150 -6.11 -22.60 3.90
CA PRO A 150 -5.61 -23.94 3.58
C PRO A 150 -5.27 -24.80 4.79
N ILE A 151 -4.98 -24.19 5.95
CA ILE A 151 -4.67 -24.92 7.20
C ILE A 151 -5.88 -25.04 8.15
N VAL A 152 -7.02 -24.45 7.80
CA VAL A 152 -8.29 -24.64 8.50
C VAL A 152 -8.85 -26.02 8.12
N GLU A 153 -9.28 -26.80 9.11
CA GLU A 153 -9.86 -28.12 8.88
C GLU A 153 -11.11 -28.02 8.01
N GLY A 154 -11.09 -28.65 6.84
CA GLY A 154 -12.17 -28.59 5.84
C GLY A 154 -12.11 -27.36 4.91
N GLY A 155 -11.09 -26.53 5.03
CA GLY A 155 -10.95 -25.31 4.23
C GLY A 155 -11.87 -24.18 4.68
N LEU A 156 -12.08 -23.16 3.83
CA LEU A 156 -12.87 -22.00 4.19
C LEU A 156 -13.73 -21.50 3.03
N ARG A 157 -14.96 -21.09 3.36
CA ARG A 157 -15.86 -20.37 2.47
C ARG A 157 -16.09 -18.97 3.01
N ILE A 158 -15.73 -17.94 2.23
CA ILE A 158 -15.87 -16.54 2.61
C ILE A 158 -16.87 -15.86 1.71
N ARG A 159 -17.98 -15.36 2.27
CA ARG A 159 -18.98 -14.57 1.57
C ARG A 159 -18.80 -13.10 1.90
N LEU A 160 -18.59 -12.28 0.87
CA LEU A 160 -18.41 -10.83 1.00
C LEU A 160 -19.78 -10.13 0.99
N ARG A 161 -20.04 -9.29 1.99
CA ARG A 161 -21.19 -8.37 2.00
C ARG A 161 -20.86 -7.04 1.33
N GLY A 162 -19.67 -6.53 1.57
CA GLY A 162 -19.09 -5.34 0.97
C GLY A 162 -17.59 -5.53 0.89
N CYS A 163 -16.94 -4.77 0.02
CA CYS A 163 -15.49 -4.82 -0.08
C CYS A 163 -14.95 -3.53 -0.68
N SER A 164 -14.17 -2.79 0.11
CA SER A 164 -13.26 -1.79 -0.42
C SER A 164 -11.98 -2.47 -0.90
N SER A 165 -11.32 -1.88 -1.88
CA SER A 165 -10.00 -2.35 -2.32
C SER A 165 -9.97 -3.83 -2.73
N TYR A 166 -11.02 -4.30 -3.46
CA TYR A 166 -11.16 -5.69 -3.93
C TYR A 166 -9.91 -6.25 -4.64
N PRO A 167 -9.15 -5.47 -5.44
CA PRO A 167 -7.94 -6.00 -6.09
C PRO A 167 -6.89 -6.57 -5.13
N TYR A 168 -6.87 -6.17 -3.86
CA TYR A 168 -5.98 -6.81 -2.86
C TYR A 168 -6.40 -8.24 -2.51
N ILE A 169 -7.66 -8.59 -2.71
CA ILE A 169 -8.15 -9.98 -2.60
C ILE A 169 -7.61 -10.79 -3.78
N LEU A 170 -7.67 -10.24 -5.00
CA LEU A 170 -7.09 -10.86 -6.19
C LEU A 170 -5.57 -11.05 -6.06
N LEU A 171 -4.85 -10.03 -5.56
CA LEU A 171 -3.42 -10.12 -5.23
C LEU A 171 -3.15 -11.25 -4.23
N THR A 172 -4.00 -11.42 -3.22
CA THR A 172 -3.86 -12.52 -2.25
C THR A 172 -4.03 -13.86 -2.94
N GLY A 173 -5.02 -13.99 -3.82
CA GLY A 173 -5.23 -15.20 -4.62
C GLY A 173 -4.04 -15.54 -5.52
N ASP A 174 -3.41 -14.55 -6.17
CA ASP A 174 -2.22 -14.75 -6.99
C ASP A 174 -1.03 -15.26 -6.14
N VAL A 175 -0.77 -14.64 -5.00
CA VAL A 175 0.32 -15.06 -4.09
C VAL A 175 0.08 -16.49 -3.59
N MET A 176 -1.17 -16.85 -3.25
CA MET A 176 -1.54 -18.20 -2.85
C MET A 176 -1.37 -19.20 -4.00
N ALA A 177 -1.78 -18.82 -5.22
CA ALA A 177 -1.63 -19.67 -6.42
C ALA A 177 -0.16 -19.95 -6.73
N ARG A 178 0.73 -18.96 -6.61
CA ARG A 178 2.20 -19.14 -6.72
C ARG A 178 2.76 -20.10 -5.67
N ALA A 179 2.07 -20.26 -4.54
CA ALA A 179 2.38 -21.23 -3.48
C ALA A 179 1.52 -22.52 -3.59
N GLY A 180 0.98 -22.82 -4.77
CA GLY A 180 0.27 -24.07 -5.06
C GLY A 180 -1.16 -24.17 -4.54
N VAL A 181 -1.73 -23.08 -4.01
CA VAL A 181 -3.11 -23.08 -3.48
C VAL A 181 -4.05 -22.42 -4.44
N GLY A 182 -4.93 -23.21 -5.06
CA GLY A 182 -6.04 -22.73 -5.89
C GLY A 182 -7.25 -22.30 -5.05
N LEU A 183 -8.03 -21.36 -5.58
CA LEU A 183 -9.32 -20.96 -5.03
C LEU A 183 -10.35 -20.82 -6.16
N SER A 184 -11.62 -20.85 -5.80
CA SER A 184 -12.69 -20.54 -6.74
C SER A 184 -13.56 -19.41 -6.20
N VAL A 185 -14.07 -18.59 -7.13
CA VAL A 185 -14.96 -17.47 -6.81
C VAL A 185 -16.31 -17.73 -7.49
N ASP A 186 -17.37 -17.74 -6.70
CA ASP A 186 -18.74 -17.86 -7.16
C ASP A 186 -19.56 -16.66 -6.66
N GLY A 187 -19.83 -15.73 -7.56
CA GLY A 187 -20.42 -14.44 -7.22
C GLY A 187 -19.56 -13.67 -6.20
N ASN A 188 -20.09 -13.44 -5.02
CA ASN A 188 -19.38 -12.80 -3.89
C ASN A 188 -18.81 -13.81 -2.87
N THR A 189 -18.71 -15.09 -3.24
CA THR A 189 -18.21 -16.15 -2.36
C THR A 189 -16.87 -16.68 -2.86
N ILE A 190 -15.86 -16.68 -1.98
CA ILE A 190 -14.53 -17.23 -2.22
C ILE A 190 -14.46 -18.58 -1.52
N ASN A 191 -14.13 -19.65 -2.26
CA ASN A 191 -13.96 -20.98 -1.71
C ASN A 191 -12.49 -21.38 -1.79
N ILE A 192 -11.92 -21.78 -0.67
CA ILE A 192 -10.53 -22.17 -0.54
C ILE A 192 -10.48 -23.55 0.12
N PRO A 193 -9.97 -24.59 -0.58
CA PRO A 193 -9.89 -25.93 -0.01
C PRO A 193 -8.80 -26.04 1.06
N GLN A 194 -8.94 -27.01 1.96
CA GLN A 194 -7.86 -27.44 2.82
C GLN A 194 -6.78 -28.10 1.96
N CYS A 195 -5.54 -27.62 2.05
CA CYS A 195 -4.38 -28.16 1.35
C CYS A 195 -3.08 -27.63 1.99
N SER A 196 -1.95 -28.18 1.55
CA SER A 196 -0.64 -27.68 1.99
C SER A 196 -0.11 -26.63 1.02
N TYR A 197 0.50 -25.57 1.54
CA TYR A 197 1.29 -24.65 0.73
C TYR A 197 2.59 -25.31 0.25
N ILE A 198 2.99 -24.93 -0.96
CA ILE A 198 4.28 -25.26 -1.56
C ILE A 198 5.09 -23.98 -1.68
N CYS A 199 6.02 -23.78 -0.77
CA CYS A 199 6.83 -22.56 -0.78
C CYS A 199 7.91 -22.64 -1.86
N SER A 200 7.81 -21.82 -2.89
CA SER A 200 8.81 -21.62 -3.94
C SER A 200 9.51 -20.27 -3.77
N ASP A 201 10.78 -20.23 -4.14
CA ASP A 201 11.49 -18.96 -4.20
C ASP A 201 11.19 -18.26 -5.54
N TYR A 202 10.71 -17.02 -5.47
CA TYR A 202 10.55 -16.16 -6.63
C TYR A 202 10.89 -14.71 -6.25
N LYS A 203 11.39 -13.96 -7.21
CA LYS A 203 11.67 -12.54 -7.02
C LYS A 203 10.35 -11.78 -6.93
N VAL A 204 10.17 -11.05 -5.84
CA VAL A 204 9.01 -10.16 -5.69
C VAL A 204 9.21 -8.91 -6.56
N GLU A 205 8.20 -8.54 -7.31
CA GLU A 205 8.22 -7.33 -8.13
C GLU A 205 8.27 -6.07 -7.29
N ALA A 206 8.66 -4.95 -7.91
CA ALA A 206 8.72 -3.63 -7.30
C ALA A 206 7.33 -3.15 -6.83
N ASP A 207 7.31 -2.30 -5.81
CA ASP A 207 6.09 -1.75 -5.22
C ASP A 207 5.50 -0.64 -6.10
N TYR A 208 4.32 -0.87 -6.68
CA TYR A 208 3.62 0.12 -7.49
C TYR A 208 3.15 1.35 -6.71
N SER A 209 2.89 1.20 -5.40
CA SER A 209 2.56 2.35 -4.57
C SER A 209 3.76 3.30 -4.43
N SER A 210 4.97 2.74 -4.33
CA SER A 210 6.22 3.51 -4.34
C SER A 210 6.52 4.07 -5.72
N ALA A 211 6.25 3.29 -6.78
CA ALA A 211 6.40 3.73 -8.16
C ALA A 211 5.52 4.93 -8.50
N ALA A 212 4.29 5.00 -7.97
CA ALA A 212 3.35 6.07 -8.25
C ALA A 212 3.94 7.47 -8.01
N PHE A 213 4.81 7.61 -6.99
CA PHE A 213 5.57 8.84 -6.80
C PHE A 213 6.42 9.19 -8.02
N TRP A 214 7.16 8.22 -8.57
CA TRP A 214 8.06 8.46 -9.71
C TRP A 214 7.33 8.72 -11.01
N PHE A 215 6.15 8.10 -11.20
CA PHE A 215 5.26 8.43 -12.30
C PHE A 215 4.81 9.90 -12.23
N ALA A 216 4.35 10.34 -11.06
CA ALA A 216 3.95 11.73 -10.83
C ALA A 216 5.17 12.69 -10.89
N TYR A 217 6.33 12.29 -10.35
CA TYR A 217 7.57 13.05 -10.45
C TYR A 217 7.96 13.31 -11.90
N PHE A 218 7.86 12.26 -12.74
CA PHE A 218 8.11 12.37 -14.16
C PHE A 218 7.10 13.32 -14.85
N ALA A 219 5.81 13.20 -14.53
CA ALA A 219 4.77 14.07 -15.09
C ALA A 219 5.01 15.56 -14.78
N LEU A 220 5.54 15.89 -13.60
CA LEU A 220 5.82 17.25 -13.14
C LEU A 220 7.14 17.83 -13.65
N GLY A 221 8.13 16.99 -13.94
CA GLY A 221 9.50 17.39 -14.31
C GLY A 221 9.65 17.67 -15.81
N ASP A 222 10.90 17.87 -16.24
CA ASP A 222 11.25 18.11 -17.65
C ASP A 222 12.10 16.95 -18.22
N LEU A 223 12.03 15.77 -17.62
CA LEU A 223 12.77 14.59 -18.07
C LEU A 223 12.24 14.12 -19.43
N GLU A 224 13.14 13.66 -20.31
CA GLU A 224 12.77 13.03 -21.58
C GLU A 224 12.32 11.59 -21.37
N SER A 225 12.98 10.88 -20.46
CA SER A 225 12.56 9.54 -20.05
C SER A 225 13.02 9.20 -18.63
N LEU A 226 12.37 8.22 -18.01
CA LEU A 226 12.72 7.70 -16.70
C LEU A 226 12.51 6.19 -16.69
N LYS A 227 13.51 5.43 -16.21
CA LYS A 227 13.45 3.97 -16.12
C LYS A 227 13.28 3.55 -14.68
N ILE A 228 12.29 2.68 -14.44
CA ILE A 228 11.95 2.14 -13.12
C ILE A 228 11.88 0.61 -13.24
N GLY A 229 12.51 -0.13 -12.37
CA GLY A 229 12.50 -1.60 -12.33
C GLY A 229 12.14 -2.12 -10.94
N TYR A 230 11.74 -3.35 -10.78
CA TYR A 230 11.43 -4.41 -11.75
C TYR A 230 9.96 -4.80 -11.55
N PHE A 231 9.15 -4.84 -12.59
CA PHE A 231 7.72 -5.09 -12.52
C PHE A 231 7.34 -6.34 -13.33
N ASP A 232 6.30 -7.03 -12.86
CA ASP A 232 5.61 -8.04 -13.65
C ASP A 232 4.62 -7.34 -14.59
N PRO A 233 4.67 -7.58 -15.92
CA PRO A 233 3.71 -7.00 -16.85
C PRO A 233 2.25 -7.39 -16.58
N LYS A 234 2.05 -8.48 -15.83
CA LYS A 234 0.73 -8.97 -15.40
C LYS A 234 0.55 -8.80 -13.88
N SER A 235 1.05 -7.71 -13.34
CA SER A 235 0.97 -7.44 -11.92
C SER A 235 -0.47 -7.41 -11.42
N TYR A 236 -0.72 -8.08 -10.29
CA TYR A 236 -1.97 -8.00 -9.53
C TYR A 236 -1.94 -6.89 -8.48
N GLN A 237 -0.88 -6.08 -8.41
CA GLN A 237 -0.86 -4.95 -7.50
C GLN A 237 -1.93 -3.93 -7.93
N PRO A 238 -2.85 -3.51 -7.04
CA PRO A 238 -3.90 -2.56 -7.40
C PRO A 238 -3.36 -1.25 -7.97
N ASP A 239 -2.27 -0.77 -7.39
CA ASP A 239 -1.66 0.51 -7.73
C ASP A 239 -0.93 0.50 -9.10
N SER A 240 -0.84 -0.66 -9.80
CA SER A 240 -0.44 -0.71 -11.21
C SER A 240 -1.34 0.14 -12.10
N ARG A 241 -2.56 0.44 -11.66
CA ARG A 241 -3.48 1.40 -12.31
C ARG A 241 -2.87 2.79 -12.50
N ILE A 242 -1.79 3.13 -11.79
CA ILE A 242 -1.07 4.40 -12.02
C ILE A 242 -0.65 4.58 -13.47
N VAL A 243 -0.36 3.49 -14.17
CA VAL A 243 0.02 3.49 -15.60
C VAL A 243 -1.10 4.09 -16.46
N ASP A 244 -2.35 3.71 -16.18
CA ASP A 244 -3.51 4.22 -16.92
C ASP A 244 -3.82 5.66 -16.50
N LEU A 245 -3.79 5.95 -15.20
CA LEU A 245 -4.12 7.29 -14.68
C LEU A 245 -3.11 8.35 -15.15
N ILE A 246 -1.83 8.01 -15.19
CA ILE A 246 -0.79 8.97 -15.56
C ILE A 246 -0.82 9.30 -17.07
N ALA A 247 -1.42 8.43 -17.87
CA ALA A 247 -1.58 8.65 -19.30
C ALA A 247 -2.43 9.91 -19.61
N ASP A 248 -3.38 10.25 -18.73
CA ASP A 248 -4.17 11.49 -18.83
C ASP A 248 -3.32 12.75 -18.61
N PHE A 249 -2.14 12.60 -18.02
CA PHE A 249 -1.19 13.69 -17.76
C PHE A 249 -0.02 13.73 -18.76
N GLY A 250 -0.20 13.09 -19.92
CA GLY A 250 0.76 13.13 -21.03
C GLY A 250 2.00 12.25 -20.85
N VAL A 251 1.87 11.17 -20.07
CA VAL A 251 2.95 10.22 -19.84
C VAL A 251 2.60 8.87 -20.45
N ASP A 252 3.53 8.32 -21.24
CA ASP A 252 3.48 6.94 -21.73
C ASP A 252 4.39 6.05 -20.88
N ALA A 253 4.01 4.79 -20.71
CA ALA A 253 4.77 3.78 -19.99
C ALA A 253 4.94 2.53 -20.88
N ALA A 254 6.17 2.20 -21.21
CA ALA A 254 6.51 1.01 -21.97
C ALA A 254 7.22 -0.03 -21.09
N TYR A 255 6.82 -1.30 -21.24
CA TYR A 255 7.41 -2.42 -20.49
C TYR A 255 8.39 -3.19 -21.38
N SER A 256 9.60 -3.42 -20.86
CA SER A 256 10.58 -4.34 -21.45
C SER A 256 11.43 -4.94 -20.35
N ASP A 257 11.53 -6.27 -20.31
CA ASP A 257 12.40 -7.03 -19.39
C ASP A 257 12.21 -6.67 -17.90
N GLY A 258 10.97 -6.44 -17.50
CA GLY A 258 10.61 -6.04 -16.14
C GLY A 258 10.89 -4.58 -15.81
N ILE A 259 11.34 -3.79 -16.77
CA ILE A 259 11.59 -2.36 -16.62
C ILE A 259 10.44 -1.58 -17.26
N VAL A 260 9.94 -0.59 -16.53
CA VAL A 260 9.03 0.43 -17.06
C VAL A 260 9.85 1.62 -17.48
N THR A 261 9.69 2.03 -18.74
CA THR A 261 10.26 3.26 -19.27
C THR A 261 9.15 4.28 -19.45
N LEU A 262 9.21 5.37 -18.70
CA LEU A 262 8.32 6.52 -18.86
C LEU A 262 8.86 7.45 -19.96
N SER A 263 7.98 7.95 -20.78
CA SER A 263 8.26 8.94 -21.83
C SER A 263 7.10 9.93 -21.97
N ARG A 264 7.37 11.05 -22.65
CA ARG A 264 6.33 12.04 -22.94
C ARG A 264 5.50 11.62 -24.15
N LYS A 265 4.19 11.79 -24.08
CA LYS A 265 3.33 11.70 -25.25
C LYS A 265 3.70 12.77 -26.28
N SER A 266 3.41 12.52 -27.55
CA SER A 266 3.64 13.50 -28.62
C SER A 266 2.85 14.81 -28.34
N ASN A 267 3.38 15.96 -28.81
CA ASN A 267 2.79 17.27 -28.54
C ASN A 267 1.29 17.41 -28.91
N ALA A 268 0.78 16.60 -29.82
CA ALA A 268 -0.64 16.59 -30.20
C ALA A 268 -1.54 15.91 -29.14
N GLU A 269 -0.98 14.98 -28.36
CA GLU A 269 -1.70 14.17 -27.37
C GLU A 269 -1.44 14.64 -25.92
N ALA A 270 -0.45 15.53 -25.73
CA ALA A 270 0.04 15.97 -24.43
C ALA A 270 -0.75 17.13 -23.80
N ARG A 271 -2.02 17.36 -24.20
CA ARG A 271 -2.83 18.40 -23.54
C ARG A 271 -3.32 17.88 -22.18
N LEU A 272 -2.93 18.58 -21.13
CA LEU A 272 -3.49 18.33 -19.79
C LEU A 272 -5.02 18.50 -19.83
N PRO A 273 -5.77 17.59 -19.20
CA PRO A 273 -7.21 17.73 -19.06
C PRO A 273 -7.52 18.95 -18.18
N ARG A 274 -8.68 19.56 -18.38
CA ARG A 274 -9.15 20.61 -17.47
C ARG A 274 -9.50 20.03 -16.10
N SER A 275 -10.13 18.86 -16.11
CA SER A 275 -10.56 18.17 -14.90
C SER A 275 -10.50 16.64 -15.10
N VAL A 276 -10.35 15.91 -14.00
CA VAL A 276 -10.44 14.44 -13.97
C VAL A 276 -11.39 13.97 -12.87
N GLU A 277 -12.09 12.88 -13.14
CA GLU A 277 -12.96 12.22 -12.16
C GLU A 277 -12.58 10.73 -12.09
N TYR A 278 -12.14 10.27 -10.92
CA TYR A 278 -11.73 8.88 -10.72
C TYR A 278 -12.44 8.26 -9.50
N ASP A 279 -12.96 7.06 -9.70
CA ASP A 279 -13.24 6.15 -8.59
C ASP A 279 -11.92 5.48 -8.19
N LEU A 280 -11.43 5.76 -6.99
CA LEU A 280 -10.19 5.22 -6.44
C LEU A 280 -10.43 4.24 -5.29
N ASN A 281 -11.62 3.66 -5.18
CA ASN A 281 -11.93 2.62 -4.19
C ASN A 281 -10.95 1.44 -4.28
N ALA A 282 -10.62 1.03 -5.50
CA ALA A 282 -9.69 -0.07 -5.77
C ALA A 282 -8.23 0.28 -5.45
N THR A 283 -7.84 1.56 -5.53
CA THR A 283 -6.46 2.05 -5.45
C THR A 283 -6.30 3.22 -4.48
N PRO A 284 -6.72 3.06 -3.23
CA PRO A 284 -6.77 4.16 -2.25
C PRO A 284 -5.39 4.76 -1.94
N ASP A 285 -4.35 3.99 -2.14
CA ASP A 285 -2.98 4.40 -1.85
C ASP A 285 -2.42 5.38 -2.90
N LEU A 286 -3.05 5.48 -4.08
CA LEU A 286 -2.72 6.48 -5.11
C LEU A 286 -3.27 7.88 -4.81
N VAL A 287 -4.30 8.00 -3.97
CA VAL A 287 -5.02 9.26 -3.72
C VAL A 287 -4.09 10.41 -3.31
N PRO A 288 -3.16 10.26 -2.33
CA PRO A 288 -2.30 11.36 -1.94
C PRO A 288 -1.42 11.87 -3.09
N THR A 289 -0.80 10.97 -3.83
CA THR A 289 0.06 11.30 -4.97
C THR A 289 -0.72 12.01 -6.08
N MET A 290 -1.88 11.47 -6.46
CA MET A 290 -2.71 12.02 -7.51
C MET A 290 -3.31 13.38 -7.14
N ALA A 291 -3.73 13.58 -5.88
CA ALA A 291 -4.25 14.86 -5.42
C ALA A 291 -3.20 15.97 -5.49
N VAL A 292 -1.97 15.68 -5.04
CA VAL A 292 -0.87 16.63 -5.13
C VAL A 292 -0.49 16.88 -6.60
N LEU A 293 -0.42 15.84 -7.43
CA LEU A 293 -0.14 15.96 -8.86
C LEU A 293 -1.15 16.91 -9.55
N CYS A 294 -2.44 16.66 -9.36
CA CYS A 294 -3.51 17.48 -9.94
C CYS A 294 -3.41 18.94 -9.48
N CYS A 295 -3.21 19.17 -8.18
CA CYS A 295 -3.04 20.53 -7.64
C CYS A 295 -1.85 21.25 -8.29
N VAL A 296 -0.70 20.60 -8.38
CA VAL A 296 0.53 21.20 -8.94
C VAL A 296 0.39 21.50 -10.43
N LEU A 297 -0.27 20.63 -11.19
CA LEU A 297 -0.53 20.82 -12.63
C LEU A 297 -1.70 21.78 -12.91
N GLY A 298 -2.49 22.16 -11.90
CA GLY A 298 -3.66 23.02 -12.07
C GLY A 298 -4.86 22.28 -12.69
N VAL A 299 -4.93 20.97 -12.58
CA VAL A 299 -6.01 20.12 -13.06
C VAL A 299 -7.05 19.96 -11.96
N GLU A 300 -8.28 20.38 -12.20
CA GLU A 300 -9.41 20.15 -11.27
C GLU A 300 -9.65 18.64 -11.12
N PHE A 301 -10.09 18.20 -9.94
CA PHE A 301 -10.33 16.76 -9.76
C PHE A 301 -11.49 16.46 -8.79
N ARG A 302 -12.09 15.28 -8.98
CA ARG A 302 -12.96 14.61 -8.03
C ARG A 302 -12.57 13.15 -7.91
N PHE A 303 -12.15 12.73 -6.70
CA PHE A 303 -11.86 11.34 -6.37
C PHE A 303 -12.95 10.80 -5.45
N SER A 304 -13.56 9.67 -5.81
CA SER A 304 -14.67 9.04 -5.09
C SER A 304 -14.30 7.62 -4.64
N GLY A 305 -15.16 7.01 -3.81
CA GLY A 305 -14.94 5.66 -3.29
C GLY A 305 -13.85 5.60 -2.20
N ILE A 306 -13.51 6.71 -1.58
CA ILE A 306 -12.31 6.84 -0.74
C ILE A 306 -12.58 7.08 0.75
N GLY A 307 -13.83 6.95 1.20
CA GLY A 307 -14.20 7.21 2.61
C GLY A 307 -13.37 6.40 3.62
N HIS A 308 -12.98 5.18 3.27
CA HIS A 308 -12.14 4.31 4.11
C HIS A 308 -10.70 4.83 4.32
N LEU A 309 -10.25 5.88 3.59
CA LEU A 309 -8.97 6.55 3.83
C LEU A 309 -8.90 7.28 5.18
N ARG A 310 -10.05 7.60 5.77
CA ARG A 310 -10.13 8.21 7.11
C ARG A 310 -9.66 7.25 8.22
N LEU A 311 -9.69 5.94 7.94
CA LEU A 311 -9.33 4.85 8.87
C LEU A 311 -7.91 4.29 8.63
N LYS A 312 -7.08 4.99 7.85
CA LYS A 312 -5.69 4.56 7.57
C LYS A 312 -4.71 5.07 8.65
N GLU A 313 -3.42 5.12 8.33
CA GLU A 313 -2.35 5.61 9.21
C GLU A 313 -2.65 6.99 9.77
N SER A 314 -3.21 7.84 8.94
CA SER A 314 -3.85 9.13 9.29
C SER A 314 -5.29 9.15 8.75
N ASP A 315 -6.08 10.15 9.08
CA ASP A 315 -7.18 10.56 8.20
C ASP A 315 -6.53 11.24 6.98
N ARG A 316 -6.29 10.44 5.91
CA ARG A 316 -5.59 10.93 4.72
C ARG A 316 -6.34 12.03 4.00
N ILE A 317 -7.66 12.01 4.03
CA ILE A 317 -8.50 13.04 3.41
C ILE A 317 -8.29 14.36 4.13
N GLU A 318 -8.44 14.37 5.44
CA GLU A 318 -8.24 15.58 6.25
C GLU A 318 -6.79 16.07 6.21
N SER A 319 -5.83 15.17 6.20
CA SER A 319 -4.40 15.52 6.05
C SER A 319 -4.14 16.23 4.72
N LEU A 320 -4.71 15.74 3.61
CA LEU A 320 -4.56 16.38 2.29
C LEU A 320 -5.25 17.75 2.24
N VAL A 321 -6.47 17.88 2.78
CA VAL A 321 -7.19 19.14 2.85
C VAL A 321 -6.38 20.19 3.64
N SER A 322 -5.91 19.81 4.82
CA SER A 322 -5.17 20.69 5.73
C SER A 322 -3.82 21.13 5.15
N GLU A 323 -3.04 20.18 4.61
CA GLU A 323 -1.68 20.48 4.17
C GLU A 323 -1.64 21.19 2.81
N LEU A 324 -2.55 20.82 1.88
CA LEU A 324 -2.68 21.52 0.60
C LEU A 324 -3.22 22.94 0.77
N ALA A 325 -4.03 23.21 1.80
CA ALA A 325 -4.46 24.57 2.13
C ALA A 325 -3.27 25.48 2.47
N LYS A 326 -2.26 25.01 3.19
CA LYS A 326 -1.01 25.74 3.46
C LYS A 326 -0.26 26.08 2.17
N CYS A 327 -0.36 25.21 1.17
CA CYS A 327 0.24 25.38 -0.16
C CYS A 327 -0.63 26.24 -1.10
N GLY A 328 -1.75 26.77 -0.64
CA GLY A 328 -2.62 27.65 -1.40
C GLY A 328 -3.70 26.95 -2.23
N TYR A 329 -4.01 25.69 -1.94
CA TYR A 329 -5.05 24.92 -2.63
C TYR A 329 -6.24 24.67 -1.68
N ARG A 330 -7.43 25.08 -2.08
CA ARG A 330 -8.66 24.90 -1.30
C ARG A 330 -9.41 23.66 -1.77
N LEU A 331 -9.14 22.52 -1.11
CA LEU A 331 -9.85 21.28 -1.35
C LEU A 331 -11.14 21.23 -0.53
N CYS A 332 -12.08 20.46 -1.02
CA CYS A 332 -13.31 20.08 -0.32
C CYS A 332 -13.40 18.56 -0.23
N SER A 333 -14.06 18.06 0.81
CA SER A 333 -14.32 16.63 0.98
C SER A 333 -15.72 16.41 1.55
N ASP A 334 -16.28 15.25 1.26
CA ASP A 334 -17.45 14.69 1.92
C ASP A 334 -17.12 13.34 2.59
N SER A 335 -18.11 12.53 2.90
CA SER A 335 -17.89 11.24 3.55
C SER A 335 -17.09 10.25 2.70
N ASP A 336 -17.15 10.34 1.37
CA ASP A 336 -16.61 9.35 0.44
C ASP A 336 -15.80 9.96 -0.72
N SER A 337 -15.65 11.29 -0.77
CA SER A 337 -14.91 11.94 -1.85
C SER A 337 -14.00 13.08 -1.38
N LEU A 338 -12.99 13.36 -2.22
CA LEU A 338 -12.09 14.50 -2.13
C LEU A 338 -12.06 15.19 -3.49
N TYR A 339 -12.19 16.52 -3.53
CA TYR A 339 -12.19 17.26 -4.78
C TYR A 339 -11.58 18.65 -4.67
N TRP A 340 -11.10 19.15 -5.79
CA TRP A 340 -10.60 20.49 -5.98
C TRP A 340 -11.15 21.09 -7.28
N GLN A 341 -11.75 22.29 -7.19
CA GLN A 341 -12.40 23.00 -8.29
C GLN A 341 -11.58 24.22 -8.74
N GLY A 342 -10.27 24.15 -8.70
CA GLY A 342 -9.40 25.25 -9.10
C GLY A 342 -9.30 26.40 -8.09
N ILE A 343 -10.01 26.34 -6.95
CA ILE A 343 -10.03 27.41 -5.96
C ILE A 343 -8.67 27.50 -5.26
N ARG A 344 -8.09 28.72 -5.29
CA ARG A 344 -6.80 29.01 -4.65
C ARG A 344 -7.02 29.91 -3.43
N SER A 345 -6.07 29.86 -2.50
CA SER A 345 -5.94 30.77 -1.37
C SER A 345 -4.51 31.31 -1.29
N THR A 346 -4.27 32.24 -0.39
CA THR A 346 -2.91 32.71 -0.15
C THR A 346 -2.06 31.56 0.42
N ALA A 347 -1.01 31.19 -0.30
CA ALA A 347 -0.06 30.19 0.16
C ALA A 347 0.85 30.74 1.27
N VAL A 348 1.23 29.88 2.21
CA VAL A 348 2.33 30.17 3.14
C VAL A 348 3.63 30.14 2.35
N ALA A 349 4.51 31.11 2.50
CA ALA A 349 5.72 31.25 1.70
C ALA A 349 6.64 30.02 1.79
N ARG A 350 6.72 29.40 2.97
CA ARG A 350 7.49 28.18 3.22
C ARG A 350 6.76 27.31 4.24
N PRO A 351 5.72 26.55 3.82
CA PRO A 351 4.91 25.80 4.76
C PRO A 351 5.67 24.64 5.40
N TYR A 352 5.35 24.38 6.66
CA TYR A 352 5.72 23.16 7.35
C TYR A 352 4.60 22.14 7.12
N ILE A 353 4.93 21.06 6.42
CA ILE A 353 4.01 19.96 6.11
C ILE A 353 4.08 18.92 7.21
N ASN A 354 2.97 18.70 7.88
CA ASN A 354 2.85 17.62 8.84
C ASN A 354 2.56 16.31 8.12
N THR A 355 3.34 15.29 8.41
CA THR A 355 3.18 13.96 7.78
C THR A 355 2.15 13.09 8.49
N TYR A 356 1.72 13.46 9.70
CA TYR A 356 0.77 12.67 10.52
C TYR A 356 1.22 11.21 10.71
N SER A 357 2.53 10.98 10.72
CA SER A 357 3.13 9.65 10.75
C SER A 357 2.69 8.76 9.57
N ASP A 358 2.34 9.36 8.44
CA ASP A 358 1.91 8.69 7.22
C ASP A 358 2.92 8.92 6.09
N HIS A 359 3.60 7.85 5.68
CA HIS A 359 4.62 7.87 4.62
C HIS A 359 4.07 8.35 3.27
N ARG A 360 2.78 8.09 2.96
CA ARG A 360 2.17 8.53 1.70
C ARG A 360 1.95 10.03 1.66
N ILE A 361 1.65 10.65 2.79
CA ILE A 361 1.60 12.11 2.89
C ILE A 361 3.01 12.70 2.67
N ALA A 362 4.03 12.16 3.35
CA ALA A 362 5.41 12.61 3.16
C ALA A 362 5.85 12.55 1.69
N MET A 363 5.68 11.39 1.05
CA MET A 363 6.06 11.17 -0.34
C MET A 363 5.26 12.07 -1.31
N ALA A 364 3.95 12.21 -1.12
CA ALA A 364 3.12 13.05 -1.98
C ALA A 364 3.58 14.52 -1.93
N PHE A 365 3.85 15.06 -0.74
CA PHE A 365 4.31 16.45 -0.62
C PHE A 365 5.76 16.66 -1.09
N ALA A 366 6.57 15.62 -1.22
CA ALA A 366 7.86 15.71 -1.90
C ALA A 366 7.71 16.11 -3.39
N LEU A 367 6.59 15.76 -4.05
CA LEU A 367 6.26 16.27 -5.39
C LEU A 367 6.05 17.78 -5.39
N MET A 368 5.34 18.31 -4.39
CA MET A 368 5.09 19.76 -4.25
C MET A 368 6.39 20.54 -4.10
N ALA A 369 7.41 19.95 -3.46
CA ALA A 369 8.72 20.57 -3.29
C ALA A 369 9.44 20.90 -4.62
N GLN A 370 9.04 20.29 -5.74
CA GLN A 370 9.57 20.65 -7.07
C GLN A 370 9.09 22.03 -7.57
N LYS A 371 8.00 22.55 -7.02
CA LYS A 371 7.35 23.78 -7.49
C LYS A 371 7.37 24.91 -6.49
N GLN A 372 7.41 24.62 -5.19
CA GLN A 372 7.48 25.63 -4.14
C GLN A 372 8.32 25.15 -2.96
N PRO A 373 9.06 26.07 -2.27
CA PRO A 373 9.80 25.71 -1.07
C PRO A 373 8.84 25.27 0.04
N LEU A 374 9.14 24.14 0.68
CA LEU A 374 8.42 23.66 1.86
C LEU A 374 9.35 22.84 2.76
N LYS A 375 8.92 22.53 3.97
CA LYS A 375 9.63 21.63 4.87
C LYS A 375 8.70 20.51 5.32
N ILE A 376 9.08 19.28 5.04
CA ILE A 376 8.38 18.08 5.51
C ILE A 376 8.85 17.77 6.92
N LEU A 377 7.91 17.63 7.86
CA LEU A 377 8.18 17.24 9.24
C LEU A 377 8.20 15.71 9.35
N ASN A 378 9.11 15.20 10.20
CA ASN A 378 9.29 13.76 10.40
C ASN A 378 9.45 12.99 9.07
N PRO A 379 10.43 13.35 8.22
CA PRO A 379 10.62 12.76 6.91
C PRO A 379 10.92 11.25 6.95
N GLU A 380 11.44 10.73 8.07
CA GLU A 380 11.76 9.33 8.32
C GLU A 380 10.54 8.39 8.26
N VAL A 381 9.32 8.91 8.29
CA VAL A 381 8.10 8.10 8.16
C VAL A 381 8.03 7.31 6.86
N VAL A 382 8.83 7.65 5.85
CA VAL A 382 8.92 6.93 4.58
C VAL A 382 9.53 5.53 4.74
N ASP A 383 10.33 5.29 5.79
CA ASP A 383 10.98 4.02 6.10
C ASP A 383 9.96 2.89 6.26
N LYS A 384 8.74 3.24 6.61
CA LYS A 384 7.61 2.32 6.69
C LYS A 384 7.34 1.56 5.38
N SER A 385 7.68 2.13 4.23
CA SER A 385 7.43 1.50 2.91
C SER A 385 8.55 1.70 1.90
N TYR A 386 9.38 2.75 2.03
CA TYR A 386 10.42 3.09 1.07
C TYR A 386 11.62 3.76 1.79
N PRO A 387 12.48 2.99 2.47
CA PRO A 387 13.57 3.55 3.29
C PRO A 387 14.57 4.40 2.51
N THR A 388 14.88 4.06 1.25
CA THR A 388 15.83 4.81 0.40
C THR A 388 15.20 5.97 -0.35
N PHE A 389 13.94 6.34 -0.06
CA PHE A 389 13.18 7.33 -0.82
C PHE A 389 13.90 8.67 -0.97
N TRP A 390 14.43 9.23 0.13
CA TRP A 390 15.10 10.53 0.10
C TRP A 390 16.42 10.48 -0.64
N GLU A 391 17.18 9.40 -0.49
CA GLU A 391 18.45 9.18 -1.20
C GLU A 391 18.21 9.08 -2.72
N ASP A 392 17.23 8.28 -3.14
CA ASP A 392 16.87 8.13 -4.53
C ASP A 392 16.38 9.44 -5.15
N LEU A 393 15.60 10.23 -4.40
CA LEU A 393 15.12 11.53 -4.82
C LEU A 393 16.26 12.54 -4.98
N GLU A 394 17.19 12.62 -4.03
CA GLU A 394 18.37 13.51 -4.09
C GLU A 394 19.26 13.16 -5.28
N LEU A 395 19.55 11.89 -5.50
CA LEU A 395 20.30 11.43 -6.65
C LEU A 395 19.65 11.86 -7.96
N GLN A 396 18.34 11.74 -8.08
CA GLN A 396 17.62 12.13 -9.28
C GLN A 396 17.59 13.65 -9.50
N VAL A 397 17.45 14.45 -8.43
CA VAL A 397 17.51 15.92 -8.50
C VAL A 397 18.90 16.40 -8.97
N VAL A 398 19.97 15.81 -8.44
CA VAL A 398 21.36 16.13 -8.83
C VAL A 398 21.59 15.79 -10.31
N ARG A 399 21.11 14.65 -10.79
CA ARG A 399 21.21 14.23 -12.20
C ARG A 399 20.52 15.20 -13.14
N ASN A 400 19.27 15.57 -12.83
CA ASN A 400 18.49 16.52 -13.62
C ASN A 400 19.18 17.88 -13.72
N SER A 401 19.77 18.35 -12.63
CA SER A 401 20.50 19.62 -12.63
C SER A 401 21.74 19.58 -13.53
N LYS A 402 22.49 18.47 -13.52
CA LYS A 402 23.65 18.27 -14.39
C LYS A 402 23.25 18.16 -15.88
N GLU A 403 22.15 17.49 -16.18
CA GLU A 403 21.65 17.34 -17.54
C GLU A 403 21.17 18.68 -18.12
N LYS A 404 20.42 19.49 -17.34
CA LYS A 404 20.06 20.87 -17.71
C LYS A 404 21.29 21.73 -17.96
N ALA A 405 22.31 21.67 -17.10
CA ALA A 405 23.55 22.42 -17.27
C ALA A 405 24.32 22.00 -18.53
N ARG A 406 24.25 20.72 -18.94
CA ARG A 406 24.88 20.23 -20.18
C ARG A 406 24.18 20.73 -21.43
N LYS A 407 22.82 20.72 -21.44
CA LYS A 407 22.01 21.24 -22.56
C LYS A 407 22.17 22.76 -22.77
N ILE A 408 22.46 23.53 -21.69
CA ILE A 408 22.71 24.97 -21.78
C ILE A 408 24.11 25.27 -22.40
N ARG A 409 25.05 24.31 -22.31
CA ARG A 409 26.42 24.46 -22.82
C ARG A 409 26.61 23.95 -24.26
N GLN A 410 25.61 23.31 -24.83
CA GLN A 410 25.53 22.89 -26.24
C GLN A 410 24.69 23.89 -27.04
#